data_3930fdd2c9e2ff0df420d2e038131d80
#
_entry.id   3930fdd2c9e2ff0df420d2e038131d80
#
_cell.length_a   1.000
_cell.length_b   1.000
_cell.length_c   1.000
_cell.angle_alpha   90.00
_cell.angle_beta   90.00
_cell.angle_gamma   90.00
#
_symmetry.space_group_name_H-M   'P 1'
#
loop_
_entity.id
_entity.type
_entity.pdbx_description
1 polymer ?
#
loop_
_entity_poly.entity_id
_entity_poly.type
_entity_poly.pdbx_seq_one_letter_code
_entity_poly.pdbx_strand_id
1 'polypeptide(L)'
;DEERTKFFDFITTVIPVINPSNSKDKLKSALEAKGCGNDGISDEDLSEMAFFIQDMRILTNIVNEYKQYRDKLCEASDFQLNKTKLLGMIVYKNYYPQDFALLHRREGKIYKCISSKSNFIPLALKAIEESENALSKKEQIFKQDANLSNADLRRLFLFKLWHKLSNKPLFILIQNNHYSFEQIA
;
A
#
# COMPACT_ATOMS: atom_id res chain seq x y z
N ASP A 1 39.62 -5.40 5.99
CA ASP A 1 39.74 -6.08 4.70
C ASP A 1 41.13 -6.72 4.47
N GLU A 2 42.22 -6.11 4.95
CA GLU A 2 43.56 -6.70 4.82
C GLU A 2 43.72 -8.03 5.58
N GLU A 3 43.01 -8.28 6.68
CA GLU A 3 43.13 -9.52 7.44
C GLU A 3 42.40 -10.70 6.75
N ARG A 4 41.39 -10.44 5.94
CA ARG A 4 40.64 -11.47 5.20
C ARG A 4 41.47 -12.07 4.06
N THR A 5 42.28 -11.26 3.40
CA THR A 5 43.13 -11.70 2.28
C THR A 5 44.30 -12.58 2.71
N LYS A 6 44.69 -12.56 3.99
CA LYS A 6 45.79 -13.40 4.51
C LYS A 6 45.47 -14.89 4.62
N PHE A 7 44.16 -15.24 4.66
CA PHE A 7 43.69 -16.60 4.87
C PHE A 7 42.99 -17.21 3.67
N PHE A 8 42.67 -16.39 2.65
CA PHE A 8 41.92 -16.87 1.49
C PHE A 8 42.58 -16.38 0.21
N ASP A 9 42.91 -17.29 -0.67
CA ASP A 9 43.49 -16.97 -1.99
C ASP A 9 42.43 -16.39 -2.95
N PHE A 10 41.15 -16.65 -2.65
CA PHE A 10 40.03 -16.16 -3.43
C PHE A 10 38.82 -15.87 -2.55
N ILE A 11 38.29 -14.64 -2.64
CA ILE A 11 37.07 -14.22 -1.96
C ILE A 11 36.08 -13.76 -3.05
N THR A 12 34.93 -14.43 -3.14
CA THR A 12 33.86 -14.01 -4.03
C THR A 12 32.57 -13.82 -3.25
N THR A 13 31.77 -12.86 -3.70
CA THR A 13 30.45 -12.63 -3.14
C THR A 13 29.47 -13.66 -3.73
N VAL A 14 28.85 -14.46 -2.88
CA VAL A 14 27.77 -15.34 -3.30
C VAL A 14 26.52 -14.50 -3.54
N ILE A 15 26.10 -14.40 -4.78
CA ILE A 15 24.83 -13.76 -5.12
C ILE A 15 23.70 -14.70 -4.71
N PRO A 16 22.76 -14.30 -3.86
CA PRO A 16 21.65 -15.16 -3.48
C PRO A 16 20.81 -15.51 -4.72
N VAL A 17 20.47 -16.79 -4.86
CA VAL A 17 19.66 -17.33 -5.98
C VAL A 17 18.27 -16.69 -6.00
N ILE A 18 17.79 -16.28 -4.82
CA ILE A 18 16.52 -15.59 -4.62
C ILE A 18 16.75 -14.22 -4.01
N ASN A 19 16.10 -13.21 -4.55
CA ASN A 19 16.14 -11.83 -4.09
C ASN A 19 14.75 -11.18 -4.32
N PRO A 20 14.47 -10.01 -3.76
CA PRO A 20 13.15 -9.37 -3.89
C PRO A 20 12.68 -9.15 -5.34
N SER A 21 13.62 -9.02 -6.31
CA SER A 21 13.26 -8.80 -7.71
C SER A 21 12.84 -10.07 -8.46
N ASN A 22 13.29 -11.24 -8.02
CA ASN A 22 12.99 -12.52 -8.69
C ASN A 22 12.18 -13.50 -7.82
N SER A 23 11.93 -13.18 -6.56
CA SER A 23 11.25 -14.07 -5.61
C SER A 23 9.85 -14.45 -6.06
N LYS A 24 9.10 -13.52 -6.67
CA LYS A 24 7.77 -13.78 -7.24
C LYS A 24 7.83 -14.82 -8.34
N ASP A 25 8.71 -14.63 -9.33
CA ASP A 25 8.82 -15.53 -10.48
C ASP A 25 9.28 -16.93 -10.04
N LYS A 26 10.18 -16.98 -9.05
CA LYS A 26 10.63 -18.24 -8.45
C LYS A 26 9.50 -18.96 -7.71
N LEU A 27 8.69 -18.23 -6.92
CA LEU A 27 7.54 -18.79 -6.23
C LEU A 27 6.49 -19.31 -7.24
N LYS A 28 6.16 -18.52 -8.25
CA LYS A 28 5.21 -18.86 -9.31
C LYS A 28 5.66 -20.14 -10.04
N SER A 29 6.89 -20.15 -10.52
CA SER A 29 7.47 -21.32 -11.22
C SER A 29 7.50 -22.58 -10.34
N ALA A 30 7.78 -22.44 -9.05
CA ALA A 30 7.79 -23.55 -8.12
C ALA A 30 6.38 -24.11 -7.86
N LEU A 31 5.38 -23.25 -7.77
CA LEU A 31 3.96 -23.66 -7.66
C LEU A 31 3.49 -24.36 -8.93
N GLU A 32 3.83 -23.83 -10.11
CA GLU A 32 3.53 -24.45 -11.42
C GLU A 32 4.16 -25.84 -11.54
N ALA A 33 5.44 -25.97 -11.20
CA ALA A 33 6.16 -27.25 -11.21
C ALA A 33 5.53 -28.31 -10.30
N LYS A 34 4.79 -27.92 -9.27
CA LYS A 34 4.05 -28.81 -8.37
C LYS A 34 2.58 -29.01 -8.74
N GLY A 35 2.13 -28.48 -9.88
CA GLY A 35 0.74 -28.58 -10.34
C GLY A 35 -0.22 -27.67 -9.56
N CYS A 36 0.29 -26.60 -8.98
CA CYS A 36 -0.49 -25.62 -8.21
C CYS A 36 -0.68 -24.28 -8.95
N GLY A 37 -0.22 -24.15 -10.19
CA GLY A 37 -0.28 -22.90 -10.96
C GLY A 37 -1.70 -22.43 -11.27
N ASN A 38 -2.66 -23.34 -11.35
CA ASN A 38 -4.05 -23.02 -11.68
C ASN A 38 -4.94 -22.80 -10.44
N ASP A 39 -4.35 -22.55 -9.28
CA ASP A 39 -5.08 -22.41 -8.02
C ASP A 39 -5.80 -21.04 -7.87
N GLY A 40 -5.70 -20.15 -8.87
CA GLY A 40 -6.40 -18.86 -8.89
C GLY A 40 -5.81 -17.83 -7.92
N ILE A 41 -4.55 -17.98 -7.53
CA ILE A 41 -3.83 -16.99 -6.71
C ILE A 41 -3.40 -15.85 -7.61
N SER A 42 -3.76 -14.62 -7.25
CA SER A 42 -3.44 -13.45 -8.07
C SER A 42 -1.93 -13.15 -8.07
N ASP A 43 -1.48 -12.51 -9.14
CA ASP A 43 -0.08 -12.07 -9.26
C ASP A 43 0.30 -11.02 -8.19
N GLU A 44 -0.70 -10.27 -7.70
CA GLU A 44 -0.53 -9.29 -6.60
C GLU A 44 -0.29 -10.01 -5.28
N ASP A 45 -1.15 -10.98 -4.93
CA ASP A 45 -0.98 -11.79 -3.73
C ASP A 45 0.36 -12.53 -3.71
N LEU A 46 0.77 -13.09 -4.87
CA LEU A 46 2.08 -13.72 -5.02
C LEU A 46 3.24 -12.76 -4.81
N SER A 47 3.13 -11.51 -5.28
CA SER A 47 4.14 -10.47 -5.07
C SER A 47 4.29 -10.11 -3.61
N GLU A 48 3.17 -9.92 -2.91
CA GLU A 48 3.17 -9.58 -1.48
C GLU A 48 3.80 -10.69 -0.63
N MET A 49 3.42 -11.95 -0.90
CA MET A 49 3.98 -13.09 -0.17
C MET A 49 5.45 -13.32 -0.50
N ALA A 50 5.83 -13.18 -1.77
CA ALA A 50 7.19 -13.39 -2.24
C ALA A 50 8.19 -12.37 -1.69
N PHE A 51 7.73 -11.16 -1.32
CA PHE A 51 8.58 -10.14 -0.70
C PHE A 51 9.28 -10.65 0.57
N PHE A 52 8.63 -11.52 1.32
CA PHE A 52 9.21 -12.12 2.52
C PHE A 52 10.17 -13.28 2.22
N ILE A 53 10.07 -13.91 1.03
CA ILE A 53 10.80 -15.14 0.72
C ILE A 53 12.18 -14.78 0.14
N GLN A 54 13.22 -14.99 0.94
CA GLN A 54 14.62 -14.67 0.60
C GLN A 54 15.55 -15.89 0.58
N ASP A 55 15.03 -17.09 0.85
CA ASP A 55 15.80 -18.34 0.85
C ASP A 55 15.07 -19.43 0.03
N MET A 56 15.80 -20.07 -0.88
CA MET A 56 15.26 -21.14 -1.73
C MET A 56 14.79 -22.36 -0.94
N ARG A 57 15.39 -22.66 0.20
CA ARG A 57 14.98 -23.78 1.06
C ARG A 57 13.62 -23.50 1.68
N ILE A 58 13.43 -22.26 2.17
CA ILE A 58 12.15 -21.82 2.73
C ILE A 58 11.08 -21.82 1.62
N LEU A 59 11.39 -21.31 0.44
CA LEU A 59 10.49 -21.36 -0.71
C LEU A 59 10.07 -22.78 -1.04
N THR A 60 11.03 -23.71 -1.13
CA THR A 60 10.75 -25.12 -1.43
C THR A 60 9.87 -25.75 -0.34
N ASN A 61 10.14 -25.47 0.93
CA ASN A 61 9.31 -25.94 2.04
C ASN A 61 7.88 -25.41 1.95
N ILE A 62 7.73 -24.10 1.73
CA ILE A 62 6.41 -23.46 1.58
C ILE A 62 5.60 -24.12 0.46
N VAL A 63 6.20 -24.31 -0.71
CA VAL A 63 5.50 -24.92 -1.87
C VAL A 63 5.15 -26.38 -1.62
N ASN A 64 6.04 -27.17 -0.99
CA ASN A 64 5.78 -28.56 -0.66
C ASN A 64 4.66 -28.69 0.39
N GLU A 65 4.70 -27.87 1.45
CA GLU A 65 3.65 -27.84 2.46
C GLU A 65 2.32 -27.37 1.87
N TYR A 66 2.33 -26.32 1.04
CA TYR A 66 1.14 -25.83 0.37
C TYR A 66 0.45 -26.95 -0.43
N LYS A 67 1.20 -27.67 -1.24
CA LYS A 67 0.67 -28.77 -2.02
C LYS A 67 0.04 -29.84 -1.10
N GLN A 68 0.73 -30.24 -0.05
CA GLN A 68 0.22 -31.27 0.89
C GLN A 68 -1.08 -30.85 1.58
N TYR A 69 -1.14 -29.59 2.06
CA TYR A 69 -2.34 -29.09 2.74
C TYR A 69 -3.49 -28.87 1.78
N ARG A 70 -3.20 -28.34 0.59
CA ARG A 70 -4.19 -28.17 -0.48
C ARG A 70 -4.84 -29.51 -0.81
N ASP A 71 -4.05 -30.51 -1.12
CA ASP A 71 -4.54 -31.82 -1.55
C ASP A 71 -5.38 -32.48 -0.43
N LYS A 72 -4.88 -32.47 0.81
CA LYS A 72 -5.64 -32.98 1.97
C LYS A 72 -6.94 -32.26 2.26
N LEU A 73 -6.96 -30.92 2.13
CA LEU A 73 -8.14 -30.12 2.44
C LEU A 73 -9.16 -30.14 1.31
N CYS A 74 -8.72 -30.26 0.04
CA CYS A 74 -9.63 -30.46 -1.10
C CYS A 74 -10.30 -31.83 -1.09
N GLU A 75 -9.61 -32.87 -0.62
CA GLU A 75 -10.16 -34.22 -0.49
C GLU A 75 -11.13 -34.37 0.69
N ALA A 76 -10.95 -33.57 1.74
CA ALA A 76 -11.63 -33.78 3.04
C ALA A 76 -12.91 -32.98 3.23
N SER A 77 -13.25 -32.00 2.35
CA SER A 77 -14.40 -31.11 2.61
C SER A 77 -15.05 -30.54 1.36
N ASP A 78 -16.39 -30.48 1.39
CA ASP A 78 -17.23 -29.63 0.52
C ASP A 78 -16.97 -28.11 0.75
N PHE A 79 -15.96 -27.76 1.52
CA PHE A 79 -15.65 -26.40 1.88
C PHE A 79 -14.81 -25.73 0.79
N GLN A 80 -15.29 -24.61 0.28
CA GLN A 80 -14.58 -23.81 -0.72
C GLN A 80 -13.32 -23.21 -0.08
N LEU A 81 -12.21 -23.92 -0.19
CA LEU A 81 -10.91 -23.53 0.36
C LEU A 81 -10.37 -22.28 -0.37
N ASN A 82 -10.16 -21.21 0.37
CA ASN A 82 -9.46 -20.05 -0.19
C ASN A 82 -7.94 -20.33 -0.25
N LYS A 83 -7.47 -20.63 -1.45
CA LYS A 83 -6.09 -21.08 -1.71
C LYS A 83 -5.04 -19.99 -1.43
N THR A 84 -5.39 -18.71 -1.68
CA THR A 84 -4.54 -17.56 -1.33
C THR A 84 -4.30 -17.50 0.18
N LYS A 85 -5.38 -17.62 0.97
CA LYS A 85 -5.26 -17.61 2.44
C LYS A 85 -4.46 -18.80 2.96
N LEU A 86 -4.63 -19.96 2.35
CA LEU A 86 -3.85 -21.16 2.71
C LEU A 86 -2.36 -20.91 2.46
N LEU A 87 -1.99 -20.40 1.29
CA LEU A 87 -0.59 -20.09 0.98
C LEU A 87 -0.03 -19.05 1.95
N GLY A 88 -0.75 -17.95 2.21
CA GLY A 88 -0.35 -16.93 3.18
C GLY A 88 -0.13 -17.48 4.59
N MET A 89 -0.99 -18.40 5.06
CA MET A 89 -0.83 -19.04 6.36
C MET A 89 0.40 -19.96 6.42
N ILE A 90 0.75 -20.61 5.32
CA ILE A 90 1.94 -21.47 5.25
C ILE A 90 3.21 -20.61 5.21
N VAL A 91 3.21 -19.51 4.45
CA VAL A 91 4.28 -18.52 4.48
C VAL A 91 4.49 -18.03 5.92
N TYR A 92 3.42 -17.61 6.59
CA TYR A 92 3.48 -17.16 7.98
C TYR A 92 4.04 -18.22 8.92
N LYS A 93 3.58 -19.46 8.81
CA LYS A 93 4.06 -20.60 9.62
C LYS A 93 5.56 -20.81 9.48
N ASN A 94 6.10 -20.68 8.25
CA ASN A 94 7.53 -20.91 8.01
C ASN A 94 8.41 -19.79 8.58
N TYR A 95 7.90 -18.54 8.66
CA TYR A 95 8.64 -17.41 9.21
C TYR A 95 8.42 -17.19 10.70
N TYR A 96 7.23 -17.50 11.21
CA TYR A 96 6.84 -17.30 12.61
C TYR A 96 6.27 -18.57 13.23
N PRO A 97 7.04 -19.68 13.28
CA PRO A 97 6.53 -20.98 13.72
C PRO A 97 6.04 -20.96 15.17
N GLN A 98 6.69 -20.18 16.04
CA GLN A 98 6.28 -20.06 17.45
C GLN A 98 4.93 -19.36 17.59
N ASP A 99 4.71 -18.27 16.89
CA ASP A 99 3.43 -17.55 16.94
C ASP A 99 2.31 -18.36 16.27
N PHE A 100 2.63 -19.04 15.16
CA PHE A 100 1.69 -19.96 14.51
C PHE A 100 1.27 -21.10 15.45
N ALA A 101 2.18 -21.64 16.24
CA ALA A 101 1.87 -22.69 17.22
C ALA A 101 0.91 -22.21 18.33
N LEU A 102 0.87 -20.92 18.63
CA LEU A 102 -0.07 -20.35 19.61
C LEU A 102 -1.49 -20.21 19.06
N LEU A 103 -1.68 -20.26 17.74
CA LEU A 103 -2.98 -20.08 17.11
C LEU A 103 -4.03 -21.08 17.60
N HIS A 104 -3.65 -22.35 17.85
CA HIS A 104 -4.57 -23.36 18.36
C HIS A 104 -5.03 -23.10 19.80
N ARG A 105 -4.26 -22.30 20.56
CA ARG A 105 -4.62 -21.82 21.92
C ARG A 105 -5.41 -20.52 21.92
N ARG A 106 -5.70 -19.99 20.73
CA ARG A 106 -6.31 -18.66 20.54
C ARG A 106 -5.44 -17.53 21.11
N GLU A 107 -4.14 -17.68 20.97
CA GLU A 107 -3.12 -16.74 21.42
C GLU A 107 -2.24 -16.32 20.25
N GLY A 108 -1.33 -15.37 20.49
CA GLY A 108 -0.37 -14.90 19.50
C GLY A 108 -0.84 -13.68 18.72
N LYS A 109 0.07 -13.16 17.91
CA LYS A 109 -0.15 -11.91 17.12
C LYS A 109 -1.16 -12.14 16.01
N ILE A 110 -1.05 -13.23 15.26
CA ILE A 110 -1.95 -13.54 14.17
C ILE A 110 -3.38 -13.77 14.67
N TYR A 111 -3.56 -14.45 15.80
CA TYR A 111 -4.88 -14.62 16.39
C TYR A 111 -5.50 -13.27 16.76
N LYS A 112 -4.73 -12.37 17.39
CA LYS A 112 -5.20 -11.03 17.74
C LYS A 112 -5.61 -10.24 16.48
N CYS A 113 -4.82 -10.27 15.41
CA CYS A 113 -5.15 -9.62 14.14
C CYS A 113 -6.46 -10.15 13.56
N ILE A 114 -6.65 -11.47 13.52
CA ILE A 114 -7.87 -12.08 12.96
C ILE A 114 -9.09 -11.76 13.83
N SER A 115 -8.97 -11.88 15.15
CA SER A 115 -10.09 -11.64 16.08
C SER A 115 -10.48 -10.16 16.20
N SER A 116 -9.54 -9.23 16.05
CA SER A 116 -9.82 -7.80 16.09
C SER A 116 -10.33 -7.23 14.76
N LYS A 117 -10.32 -8.02 13.69
CA LYS A 117 -10.73 -7.58 12.34
C LYS A 117 -12.13 -6.96 12.32
N SER A 118 -13.08 -7.57 13.01
CA SER A 118 -14.47 -7.08 13.11
C SER A 118 -14.59 -5.69 13.76
N ASN A 119 -13.66 -5.33 14.64
CA ASN A 119 -13.64 -4.03 15.31
C ASN A 119 -12.85 -2.99 14.49
N PHE A 120 -11.78 -3.44 13.81
CA PHE A 120 -10.89 -2.57 13.06
C PHE A 120 -11.51 -2.06 11.76
N ILE A 121 -12.22 -2.93 11.03
CA ILE A 121 -12.85 -2.58 9.74
C ILE A 121 -13.81 -1.40 9.85
N PRO A 122 -14.77 -1.37 10.80
CA PRO A 122 -15.69 -0.23 10.93
C PRO A 122 -14.97 1.09 11.23
N LEU A 123 -13.91 1.05 12.05
CA LEU A 123 -13.11 2.23 12.36
C LEU A 123 -12.36 2.76 11.14
N ALA A 124 -11.77 1.86 10.35
CA ALA A 124 -11.07 2.23 9.13
C ALA A 124 -12.03 2.79 8.07
N LEU A 125 -13.20 2.17 7.89
CA LEU A 125 -14.25 2.66 6.98
C LEU A 125 -14.73 4.05 7.37
N LYS A 126 -14.96 4.29 8.66
CA LYS A 126 -15.37 5.61 9.15
C LYS A 126 -14.32 6.68 8.87
N ALA A 127 -13.03 6.37 9.08
CA ALA A 127 -11.94 7.31 8.78
C ALA A 127 -11.84 7.64 7.28
N ILE A 128 -12.09 6.66 6.42
CA ILE A 128 -12.13 6.86 4.96
C ILE A 128 -13.32 7.75 4.59
N GLU A 129 -14.51 7.46 5.10
CA GLU A 129 -15.73 8.24 4.84
C GLU A 129 -15.56 9.71 5.30
N GLU A 130 -14.95 9.95 6.46
CA GLU A 130 -14.65 11.29 6.94
C GLU A 130 -13.68 12.03 5.98
N SER A 131 -12.68 11.32 5.45
CA SER A 131 -11.73 11.87 4.48
C SER A 131 -12.40 12.19 3.13
N GLU A 132 -13.25 11.29 2.62
CA GLU A 132 -14.01 11.50 1.39
C GLU A 132 -14.96 12.69 1.51
N ASN A 133 -15.66 12.81 2.63
CA ASN A 133 -16.54 13.95 2.90
C ASN A 133 -15.76 15.28 2.98
N ALA A 134 -14.55 15.28 3.55
CA ALA A 134 -13.70 16.46 3.60
C ALA A 134 -13.20 16.86 2.20
N LEU A 135 -12.84 15.90 1.35
CA LEU A 135 -12.45 16.12 -0.03
C LEU A 135 -13.60 16.65 -0.89
N SER A 136 -14.79 16.04 -0.74
CA SER A 136 -16.00 16.49 -1.46
C SER A 136 -16.38 17.93 -1.12
N LYS A 137 -16.27 18.34 0.15
CA LYS A 137 -16.48 19.72 0.55
C LYS A 137 -15.47 20.68 -0.11
N LYS A 138 -14.18 20.29 -0.14
CA LYS A 138 -13.15 21.08 -0.82
C LYS A 138 -13.44 21.20 -2.33
N GLU A 139 -13.84 20.11 -2.96
CA GLU A 139 -14.20 20.10 -4.38
C GLU A 139 -15.38 21.04 -4.69
N GLN A 140 -16.40 21.03 -3.83
CA GLN A 140 -17.53 21.97 -3.98
C GLN A 140 -17.10 23.44 -3.87
N ILE A 141 -16.22 23.76 -2.91
CA ILE A 141 -15.67 25.11 -2.78
C ILE A 141 -14.90 25.50 -4.05
N PHE A 142 -14.04 24.62 -4.57
CA PHE A 142 -13.31 24.86 -5.82
C PHE A 142 -14.24 25.05 -7.02
N LYS A 143 -15.32 24.26 -7.12
CA LYS A 143 -16.32 24.41 -8.18
C LYS A 143 -17.09 25.72 -8.07
N GLN A 144 -17.40 26.18 -6.86
CA GLN A 144 -18.01 27.50 -6.64
C GLN A 144 -17.06 28.62 -7.01
N ASP A 145 -15.80 28.54 -6.61
CA ASP A 145 -14.77 29.52 -6.98
C ASP A 145 -14.50 29.54 -8.50
N ALA A 146 -14.54 28.39 -9.16
CA ALA A 146 -14.39 28.30 -10.62
C ALA A 146 -15.56 28.89 -11.41
N ASN A 147 -16.73 28.99 -10.79
CA ASN A 147 -17.92 29.65 -11.40
C ASN A 147 -17.96 31.17 -11.19
N LEU A 148 -16.97 31.73 -10.51
CA LEU A 148 -16.82 33.18 -10.41
C LEU A 148 -16.60 33.77 -11.81
N SER A 149 -17.36 34.81 -12.13
CA SER A 149 -17.16 35.52 -13.38
C SER A 149 -15.75 36.18 -13.42
N ASN A 150 -15.23 36.44 -14.61
CA ASN A 150 -13.95 37.15 -14.75
C ASN A 150 -13.94 38.50 -14.00
N ALA A 151 -15.10 39.13 -13.84
CA ALA A 151 -15.27 40.34 -13.06
C ALA A 151 -15.08 40.07 -11.55
N ASP A 152 -15.68 39.01 -11.02
CA ASP A 152 -15.56 38.64 -9.61
C ASP A 152 -14.13 38.20 -9.25
N LEU A 153 -13.45 37.50 -10.15
CA LEU A 153 -12.03 37.16 -9.99
C LEU A 153 -11.14 38.40 -9.95
N ARG A 154 -11.39 39.37 -10.81
CA ARG A 154 -10.67 40.67 -10.81
C ARG A 154 -10.91 41.43 -9.50
N ARG A 155 -12.14 41.48 -9.02
CA ARG A 155 -12.49 42.11 -7.72
C ARG A 155 -11.75 41.44 -6.56
N LEU A 156 -11.75 40.12 -6.51
CA LEU A 156 -11.11 39.38 -5.47
C LEU A 156 -9.59 39.53 -5.47
N PHE A 157 -8.98 39.58 -6.67
CA PHE A 157 -7.55 39.82 -6.85
C PHE A 157 -7.17 41.25 -6.43
N LEU A 158 -7.92 42.26 -6.87
CA LEU A 158 -7.71 43.65 -6.50
C LEU A 158 -7.88 43.87 -5.00
N PHE A 159 -8.88 43.24 -4.38
CA PHE A 159 -9.11 43.29 -2.95
C PHE A 159 -7.93 42.71 -2.15
N LYS A 160 -7.40 41.54 -2.56
CA LYS A 160 -6.21 40.92 -1.95
C LYS A 160 -4.96 41.81 -2.13
N LEU A 161 -4.80 42.41 -3.30
CA LEU A 161 -3.68 43.31 -3.58
C LEU A 161 -3.75 44.57 -2.70
N TRP A 162 -4.94 45.16 -2.58
CA TRP A 162 -5.19 46.35 -1.75
C TRP A 162 -4.86 46.07 -0.27
N HIS A 163 -5.23 44.92 0.24
CA HIS A 163 -4.91 44.58 1.63
C HIS A 163 -3.42 44.35 1.89
N LYS A 164 -2.64 44.01 0.88
CA LYS A 164 -1.19 43.84 0.99
C LYS A 164 -0.37 45.11 0.88
N LEU A 165 -0.98 46.19 0.40
CA LEU A 165 -0.29 47.49 0.28
C LEU A 165 -0.22 48.18 1.66
N SER A 166 1.00 48.53 2.07
CA SER A 166 1.26 49.24 3.34
C SER A 166 0.63 50.62 3.37
N ASN A 167 0.61 51.35 2.22
CA ASN A 167 -0.07 52.62 2.02
C ASN A 167 -1.21 52.36 1.05
N LYS A 168 -2.44 52.41 1.54
CA LYS A 168 -3.64 52.25 0.72
C LYS A 168 -3.86 53.53 -0.14
N PRO A 169 -3.56 53.50 -1.44
CA PRO A 169 -3.78 54.67 -2.28
C PRO A 169 -5.28 54.91 -2.43
N LEU A 170 -5.71 56.16 -2.37
CA LEU A 170 -7.11 56.53 -2.55
C LEU A 170 -7.54 56.43 -4.02
N PHE A 171 -6.59 56.52 -4.95
CA PHE A 171 -6.84 56.49 -6.39
C PHE A 171 -5.75 55.73 -7.12
N ILE A 172 -6.12 55.08 -8.22
CA ILE A 172 -5.21 54.45 -9.16
C ILE A 172 -5.24 55.27 -10.45
N LEU A 173 -4.06 55.63 -10.97
CA LEU A 173 -3.91 56.37 -12.19
C LEU A 173 -3.76 55.42 -13.37
N ILE A 174 -4.73 55.43 -14.29
CA ILE A 174 -4.68 54.68 -15.54
C ILE A 174 -4.86 55.63 -16.69
N GLN A 175 -3.86 55.73 -17.59
CA GLN A 175 -3.90 56.63 -18.76
C GLN A 175 -4.32 58.08 -18.43
N ASN A 176 -3.71 58.65 -17.39
CA ASN A 176 -4.00 59.99 -16.86
C ASN A 176 -5.39 60.21 -16.24
N ASN A 177 -6.18 59.15 -16.05
CA ASN A 177 -7.46 59.24 -15.35
C ASN A 177 -7.36 58.66 -13.95
N HIS A 178 -7.96 59.30 -12.97
CA HIS A 178 -8.04 58.87 -11.59
C HIS A 178 -9.27 57.95 -11.39
N TYR A 179 -9.03 56.74 -10.96
CA TYR A 179 -10.09 55.80 -10.64
C TYR A 179 -10.04 55.44 -9.15
N SER A 180 -11.17 55.47 -8.48
CA SER A 180 -11.27 54.91 -7.13
C SER A 180 -11.20 53.41 -7.19
N PHE A 181 -10.83 52.78 -6.07
CA PHE A 181 -10.78 51.34 -6.00
C PHE A 181 -12.13 50.69 -6.36
N GLU A 182 -13.25 51.30 -5.94
CA GLU A 182 -14.61 50.84 -6.23
C GLU A 182 -14.98 50.90 -7.72
N GLN A 183 -14.37 51.83 -8.49
CA GLN A 183 -14.60 51.97 -9.94
C GLN A 183 -13.82 50.97 -10.77
N ILE A 184 -12.76 50.38 -10.21
CA ILE A 184 -11.89 49.40 -10.91
C ILE A 184 -12.29 47.97 -10.54
N ALA A 185 -12.81 47.77 -9.33
CA ALA A 185 -13.31 46.50 -8.84
C ALA A 185 -14.71 46.18 -9.35
#